data_e50926b095d8d1b1d1c7fa1906db26e8
#
_entry.id   e50926b095d8d1b1d1c7fa1906db26e8
#
_cell.length_a   1.000
_cell.length_b   1.000
_cell.length_c   1.000
_cell.angle_alpha   90.00
_cell.angle_beta   90.00
_cell.angle_gamma   90.00
#
_symmetry.space_group_name_H-M   'P 1'
#
loop_
_entity.id
_entity.type
_entity.pdbx_description
1 polymer ?
#
loop_
_entity_poly.entity_id
_entity_poly.type
_entity_poly.pdbx_seq_one_letter_code
_entity_poly.pdbx_strand_id
1 'polypeptide(L)'
;MIEKRIEIDGQQVLFRASAAIPRLYRSKFGRDIFRDLMKLGKAVTSGNAGELPIDDLEMFENVAYIMAKHADPGQPDTPEEWLDQFDTFSIYEVLPQLLELWHLNISTGVAAKKKRNRAAGK
;
A
#
# COMPACT_ATOMS: atom_id res chain seq x y z
N MET A 1 -8.01 7.21 -12.82
CA MET A 1 -7.48 7.50 -11.49
C MET A 1 -8.31 6.78 -10.45
N ILE A 2 -7.66 6.07 -9.56
CA ILE A 2 -8.35 5.24 -8.57
C ILE A 2 -8.13 5.80 -7.18
N GLU A 3 -9.24 6.00 -6.47
CA GLU A 3 -9.19 6.50 -5.10
C GLU A 3 -10.03 5.60 -4.21
N LYS A 4 -9.65 5.50 -2.95
CA LYS A 4 -10.38 4.72 -1.97
C LYS A 4 -10.20 5.32 -0.59
N ARG A 5 -11.28 5.35 0.18
CA ARG A 5 -11.19 5.71 1.58
C ARG A 5 -10.96 4.46 2.39
N ILE A 6 -9.97 4.52 3.26
CA ILE A 6 -9.64 3.40 4.13
C ILE A 6 -9.71 3.91 5.55
N GLU A 7 -10.36 3.17 6.41
CA GLU A 7 -10.45 3.55 7.81
C GLU A 7 -9.15 3.23 8.54
N ILE A 8 -8.58 4.24 9.18
CA ILE A 8 -7.37 4.09 9.98
C ILE A 8 -7.67 4.75 11.32
N ASP A 9 -7.66 3.95 12.38
CA ASP A 9 -7.88 4.46 13.72
C ASP A 9 -9.17 5.27 13.84
N GLY A 10 -10.24 4.77 13.20
CA GLY A 10 -11.54 5.44 13.21
C GLY A 10 -11.66 6.62 12.28
N GLN A 11 -10.62 6.96 11.55
CA GLN A 11 -10.63 8.08 10.62
C GLN A 11 -10.65 7.57 9.19
N GLN A 12 -11.42 8.24 8.34
CA GLN A 12 -11.47 7.91 6.92
C GLN A 12 -10.36 8.65 6.20
N VAL A 13 -9.41 7.93 5.67
CA VAL A 13 -8.25 8.51 4.98
C VAL A 13 -8.35 8.18 3.50
N LEU A 14 -8.22 9.20 2.65
CA LEU A 14 -8.29 9.01 1.21
C LEU A 14 -6.91 8.66 0.64
N PHE A 15 -6.88 7.62 -0.17
CA PHE A 15 -5.67 7.18 -0.86
C PHE A 15 -5.91 7.20 -2.35
N ARG A 16 -4.90 7.58 -3.11
CA ARG A 16 -4.98 7.65 -4.56
C ARG A 16 -3.90 6.82 -5.22
N ALA A 17 -4.30 6.05 -6.24
CA ALA A 17 -3.37 5.32 -7.08
C ALA A 17 -3.45 5.89 -8.48
N SER A 18 -2.37 6.51 -8.94
CA SER A 18 -2.29 7.07 -10.29
C SER A 18 -0.92 6.81 -10.87
N ALA A 19 -0.77 7.04 -12.15
CA ALA A 19 0.50 6.82 -12.83
C ALA A 19 1.62 7.72 -12.29
N ALA A 20 1.27 8.81 -11.62
CA ALA A 20 2.27 9.71 -11.05
C ALA A 20 2.90 9.17 -9.77
N ILE A 21 2.18 8.32 -9.06
CA ILE A 21 2.65 7.81 -7.76
C ILE A 21 4.01 7.11 -7.83
N PRO A 22 4.23 6.19 -8.78
CA PRO A 22 5.55 5.53 -8.86
C PRO A 22 6.70 6.52 -9.01
N ARG A 23 6.48 7.57 -9.78
CA ARG A 23 7.50 8.60 -9.96
C ARG A 23 7.72 9.41 -8.69
N LEU A 24 6.63 9.78 -8.03
CA LEU A 24 6.72 10.53 -6.77
C LEU A 24 7.42 9.72 -5.69
N TYR A 25 7.10 8.45 -5.63
CA TYR A 25 7.72 7.56 -4.65
C TYR A 25 9.23 7.43 -4.92
N ARG A 26 9.60 7.20 -6.18
CA ARG A 26 11.00 7.09 -6.56
C ARG A 26 11.76 8.38 -6.27
N SER A 27 11.13 9.51 -6.56
CA SER A 27 11.73 10.81 -6.36
C SER A 27 11.96 11.11 -4.88
N LYS A 28 11.00 10.74 -4.04
CA LYS A 28 11.08 11.05 -2.61
C LYS A 28 11.88 10.02 -1.82
N PHE A 29 11.74 8.75 -2.16
CA PHE A 29 12.33 7.67 -1.39
C PHE A 29 13.43 6.89 -2.12
N GLY A 30 13.61 7.14 -3.41
CA GLY A 30 14.64 6.46 -4.19
C GLY A 30 14.36 4.99 -4.44
N ARG A 31 13.11 4.58 -4.43
CA ARG A 31 12.72 3.18 -4.53
C ARG A 31 11.60 2.99 -5.55
N ASP A 32 11.41 1.74 -5.96
CA ASP A 32 10.34 1.34 -6.88
C ASP A 32 9.14 0.88 -6.08
N ILE A 33 8.02 1.58 -6.20
CA ILE A 33 6.82 1.29 -5.41
C ILE A 33 6.25 -0.11 -5.67
N PHE A 34 6.26 -0.57 -6.92
CA PHE A 34 5.70 -1.89 -7.23
C PHE A 34 6.53 -3.01 -6.63
N ARG A 35 7.83 -2.85 -6.67
CA ARG A 35 8.74 -3.81 -6.06
C ARG A 35 8.53 -3.87 -4.55
N ASP A 36 8.40 -2.72 -3.92
CA ASP A 36 8.17 -2.64 -2.49
C ASP A 36 6.80 -3.21 -2.11
N LEU A 37 5.76 -2.90 -2.89
CA LEU A 37 4.43 -3.45 -2.64
C LEU A 37 4.41 -4.98 -2.74
N MET A 38 5.10 -5.52 -3.75
CA MET A 38 5.16 -6.97 -3.90
C MET A 38 5.92 -7.62 -2.75
N LYS A 39 6.99 -7.00 -2.32
CA LYS A 39 7.76 -7.50 -1.19
C LYS A 39 6.93 -7.48 0.09
N LEU A 40 6.22 -6.38 0.32
CA LEU A 40 5.35 -6.26 1.48
C LEU A 40 4.23 -7.28 1.45
N GLY A 41 3.65 -7.50 0.28
CA GLY A 41 2.60 -8.49 0.13
C GLY A 41 3.06 -9.88 0.51
N LYS A 42 4.25 -10.25 0.08
CA LYS A 42 4.82 -11.56 0.43
C LYS A 42 5.09 -11.68 1.92
N ALA A 43 5.61 -10.61 2.52
CA ALA A 43 5.92 -10.62 3.94
C ALA A 43 4.66 -10.80 4.78
N VAL A 44 3.59 -10.13 4.40
CA VAL A 44 2.32 -10.23 5.13
C VAL A 44 1.69 -11.61 4.97
N THR A 45 1.72 -12.15 3.75
CA THR A 45 1.08 -13.46 3.52
C THR A 45 1.89 -14.62 4.09
N SER A 46 3.16 -14.42 4.43
CA SER A 46 3.94 -15.49 5.03
C SER A 46 3.48 -15.84 6.45
N GLY A 47 2.67 -15.00 7.05
CA GLY A 47 2.11 -15.28 8.34
C GLY A 47 2.99 -14.96 9.54
N ASN A 48 4.12 -14.34 9.32
CA ASN A 48 5.05 -14.02 10.41
C ASN A 48 4.84 -12.59 10.89
N ALA A 49 3.65 -12.34 11.36
CA ALA A 49 3.21 -11.01 11.73
C ALA A 49 4.16 -10.28 12.69
N GLY A 50 4.65 -10.99 13.69
CA GLY A 50 5.49 -10.37 14.70
C GLY A 50 6.93 -10.23 14.27
N GLU A 51 7.26 -10.67 13.07
CA GLU A 51 8.65 -10.75 12.63
C GLU A 51 8.96 -9.92 11.39
N LEU A 52 8.08 -8.99 11.04
CA LEU A 52 8.35 -8.13 9.91
C LEU A 52 9.57 -7.27 10.21
N PRO A 53 10.54 -7.22 9.29
CA PRO A 53 11.70 -6.36 9.47
C PRO A 53 11.27 -4.90 9.58
N ILE A 54 12.02 -4.14 10.35
CA ILE A 54 11.73 -2.72 10.52
C ILE A 54 11.72 -2.00 9.17
N ASP A 55 12.63 -2.38 8.28
CA ASP A 55 12.68 -1.78 6.94
C ASP A 55 11.40 -2.00 6.15
N ASP A 56 10.79 -3.17 6.31
CA ASP A 56 9.54 -3.47 5.61
C ASP A 56 8.39 -2.63 6.17
N LEU A 57 8.36 -2.44 7.48
CA LEU A 57 7.34 -1.58 8.08
C LEU A 57 7.49 -0.14 7.60
N GLU A 58 8.72 0.33 7.52
CA GLU A 58 8.97 1.69 7.04
C GLU A 58 8.56 1.84 5.59
N MET A 59 8.82 0.82 4.76
CA MET A 59 8.37 0.83 3.36
C MET A 59 6.86 0.96 3.27
N PHE A 60 6.15 0.17 4.08
CA PHE A 60 4.69 0.22 4.10
C PHE A 60 4.20 1.63 4.45
N GLU A 61 4.76 2.21 5.49
CA GLU A 61 4.37 3.54 5.94
C GLU A 61 4.62 4.58 4.85
N ASN A 62 5.75 4.48 4.18
CA ASN A 62 6.10 5.42 3.12
C ASN A 62 5.18 5.29 1.91
N VAL A 63 4.84 4.06 1.52
CA VAL A 63 3.91 3.83 0.42
C VAL A 63 2.55 4.42 0.74
N ALA A 64 2.06 4.14 1.94
CA ALA A 64 0.76 4.66 2.37
C ALA A 64 0.77 6.18 2.39
N TYR A 65 1.83 6.76 2.93
CA TYR A 65 1.95 8.21 3.02
C TYR A 65 1.91 8.88 1.66
N ILE A 66 2.68 8.37 0.69
CA ILE A 66 2.76 9.02 -0.61
C ILE A 66 1.40 8.99 -1.32
N MET A 67 0.65 7.91 -1.14
CA MET A 67 -0.67 7.78 -1.73
C MET A 67 -1.67 8.73 -1.06
N ALA A 68 -1.58 8.87 0.26
CA ALA A 68 -2.45 9.79 0.99
C ALA A 68 -2.13 11.25 0.67
N LYS A 69 -0.86 11.59 0.62
CA LYS A 69 -0.42 12.95 0.30
C LYS A 69 -0.84 13.34 -1.11
N HIS A 70 -0.76 12.41 -2.04
CA HIS A 70 -1.17 12.68 -3.42
C HIS A 70 -2.69 12.85 -3.52
N ALA A 71 -3.45 12.11 -2.70
CA ALA A 71 -4.90 12.24 -2.68
C ALA A 71 -5.33 13.57 -2.06
N ASP A 72 -4.58 14.02 -1.07
CA ASP A 72 -4.90 15.25 -0.34
C ASP A 72 -3.61 16.01 -0.05
N PRO A 73 -3.28 17.00 -0.88
CA PRO A 73 -2.05 17.79 -0.68
C PRO A 73 -1.98 18.52 0.65
N GLY A 74 -3.09 18.63 1.37
CA GLY A 74 -3.11 19.21 2.70
C GLY A 74 -2.53 18.34 3.79
N GLN A 75 -2.22 17.07 3.47
CA GLN A 75 -1.58 16.20 4.44
C GLN A 75 -0.17 16.69 4.76
N PRO A 76 0.38 16.30 5.93
CA PRO A 76 1.71 16.77 6.34
C PRO A 76 2.79 16.44 5.30
N ASP A 77 3.90 17.15 5.40
CA ASP A 77 4.99 17.02 4.43
C ASP A 77 5.92 15.85 4.68
N THR A 78 5.82 15.19 5.83
CA THR A 78 6.66 14.03 6.15
C THR A 78 5.81 12.86 6.60
N PRO A 79 6.30 11.63 6.36
CA PRO A 79 5.60 10.45 6.86
C PRO A 79 5.43 10.46 8.37
N GLU A 80 6.43 10.94 9.09
CA GLU A 80 6.37 10.99 10.56
C GLU A 80 5.23 11.87 11.05
N GLU A 81 5.10 13.03 10.47
CA GLU A 81 4.02 13.94 10.86
C GLU A 81 2.65 13.36 10.48
N TRP A 82 2.59 12.67 9.35
CA TRP A 82 1.36 12.05 8.91
C TRP A 82 0.95 10.91 9.85
N LEU A 83 1.90 10.06 10.22
CA LEU A 83 1.65 8.94 11.10
C LEU A 83 1.26 9.39 12.51
N ASP A 84 1.76 10.53 12.93
CA ASP A 84 1.48 11.05 14.26
C ASP A 84 -0.01 11.40 14.47
N GLN A 85 -0.77 11.44 13.40
CA GLN A 85 -2.21 11.69 13.47
C GLN A 85 -2.99 10.46 13.96
N PHE A 86 -2.37 9.31 13.95
CA PHE A 86 -3.05 8.05 14.28
C PHE A 86 -2.44 7.41 15.53
N ASP A 87 -3.29 6.84 16.36
CA ASP A 87 -2.81 6.07 17.51
C ASP A 87 -2.36 4.69 17.07
N THR A 88 -3.00 4.14 16.03
CA THR A 88 -2.64 2.83 15.50
C THR A 88 -2.66 2.87 13.98
N PHE A 89 -1.78 2.06 13.37
CA PHE A 89 -1.70 1.96 11.93
C PHE A 89 -1.29 0.53 11.57
N SER A 90 -2.27 -0.29 11.29
CA SER A 90 -2.03 -1.72 11.08
C SER A 90 -1.78 -2.07 9.63
N ILE A 91 -0.60 -2.62 9.38
CA ILE A 91 -0.24 -3.10 8.05
C ILE A 91 -1.21 -4.19 7.58
N TYR A 92 -1.72 -5.00 8.50
CA TYR A 92 -2.60 -6.12 8.15
C TYR A 92 -3.97 -5.67 7.70
N GLU A 93 -4.41 -4.51 8.16
CA GLU A 93 -5.69 -3.97 7.75
C GLU A 93 -5.57 -3.06 6.53
N VAL A 94 -4.50 -2.31 6.44
CA VAL A 94 -4.36 -1.28 5.42
C VAL A 94 -3.72 -1.80 4.14
N LEU A 95 -2.66 -2.59 4.24
CA LEU A 95 -1.92 -3.02 3.06
C LEU A 95 -2.75 -3.77 2.02
N PRO A 96 -3.61 -4.73 2.40
CA PRO A 96 -4.41 -5.41 1.39
C PRO A 96 -5.28 -4.46 0.58
N GLN A 97 -5.79 -3.42 1.22
CA GLN A 97 -6.62 -2.45 0.55
C GLN A 97 -5.81 -1.55 -0.39
N LEU A 98 -4.57 -1.23 -0.02
CA LEU A 98 -3.70 -0.47 -0.91
C LEU A 98 -3.32 -1.29 -2.13
N LEU A 99 -3.05 -2.57 -1.93
CA LEU A 99 -2.72 -3.46 -3.04
C LEU A 99 -3.90 -3.59 -4.01
N GLU A 100 -5.09 -3.62 -3.47
CA GLU A 100 -6.30 -3.68 -4.28
C GLU A 100 -6.42 -2.45 -5.19
N LEU A 101 -6.04 -1.28 -4.68
CA LEU A 101 -6.04 -0.07 -5.49
C LEU A 101 -5.14 -0.18 -6.70
N TRP A 102 -4.05 -0.91 -6.58
CA TRP A 102 -3.10 -1.13 -7.67
C TRP A 102 -3.41 -2.38 -8.47
N HIS A 103 -4.56 -3.03 -8.20
CA HIS A 103 -4.93 -4.29 -8.83
C HIS A 103 -3.90 -5.39 -8.57
N LEU A 104 -3.25 -5.31 -7.43
CA LEU A 104 -2.31 -6.34 -7.00
C LEU A 104 -3.00 -7.23 -5.97
N ASN A 105 -2.79 -8.51 -6.10
CA ASN A 105 -3.45 -9.46 -5.21
C ASN A 105 -2.42 -10.31 -4.49
N ILE A 106 -2.24 -10.03 -3.21
CA ILE A 106 -1.23 -10.72 -2.43
C ILE A 106 -1.69 -12.05 -1.89
N SER A 107 -2.97 -12.15 -1.59
CA SER A 107 -3.44 -13.33 -0.88
C SER A 107 -3.71 -14.47 -1.82
N THR A 108 -3.63 -14.24 -3.09
CA THR A 108 -4.09 -15.25 -3.98
C THR A 108 -3.48 -15.22 -5.33
N GLY A 109 -2.23 -15.50 -5.34
CA GLY A 109 -1.62 -15.85 -6.59
C GLY A 109 -2.44 -16.91 -7.30
N VAL A 110 -3.04 -17.80 -6.53
CA VAL A 110 -3.90 -18.84 -7.07
C VAL A 110 -5.17 -18.28 -7.68
N ALA A 111 -5.85 -17.41 -6.95
CA ALA A 111 -7.08 -16.81 -7.46
C ALA A 111 -6.81 -15.93 -8.67
N ALA A 112 -5.73 -15.18 -8.64
CA ALA A 112 -5.36 -14.35 -9.77
C ALA A 112 -5.04 -15.19 -10.99
N LYS A 113 -4.35 -16.30 -10.80
CA LYS A 113 -4.06 -17.22 -11.88
C LYS A 113 -5.32 -17.83 -12.45
N LYS A 114 -6.24 -18.23 -11.59
CA LYS A 114 -7.50 -18.78 -11.99
C LYS A 114 -8.26 -17.82 -12.89
N LYS A 115 -8.33 -16.59 -12.47
CA LYS A 115 -9.00 -15.56 -13.21
C LYS A 115 -8.38 -15.35 -14.56
N ARG A 116 -7.07 -15.32 -14.60
CA ARG A 116 -6.34 -15.15 -15.84
C ARG A 116 -6.52 -16.33 -16.78
N ASN A 117 -6.46 -17.53 -16.24
CA ASN A 117 -6.66 -18.72 -17.02
C ASN A 117 -8.03 -18.78 -17.63
N ARG A 118 -9.03 -18.38 -16.86
CA ARG A 118 -10.38 -18.34 -17.36
C ARG A 118 -10.52 -17.39 -18.53
N ALA A 119 -9.89 -16.22 -18.42
CA ALA A 119 -9.92 -15.26 -19.49
C ALA A 119 -9.16 -15.75 -20.71
N ALA A 120 -8.04 -16.41 -20.50
CA ALA A 120 -7.22 -16.91 -21.59
C ALA A 120 -7.79 -18.19 -22.19
N GLY A 121 -8.53 -18.93 -21.42
CA GLY A 121 -9.05 -20.22 -21.86
C GLY A 121 -10.24 -20.14 -22.78
N LYS A 122 -10.60 -18.97 -23.19
CA LYS A 122 -11.75 -18.82 -24.08
C LYS A 122 -11.39 -18.76 -25.54
#